data_4f44f5825d3260b72bf50440c4de561e
#
_entry.id   4f44f5825d3260b72bf50440c4de561e
#
_cell.length_a   1.000
_cell.length_b   1.000
_cell.length_c   1.000
_cell.angle_alpha   90.00
_cell.angle_beta   90.00
_cell.angle_gamma   90.00
#
_symmetry.space_group_name_H-M   'P 1'
#
loop_
_entity.id
_entity.type
_entity.pdbx_description
1 polymer ?
#
loop_
_entity_poly.entity_id
_entity_poly.type
_entity_poly.pdbx_seq_one_letter_code
_entity_poly.pdbx_strand_id
1 'polypeptide(L)'
;TFNAAFVPSYTEELVKKKSKSIKFANQIFNLLFLGLFFLVLVVELFMPAFVSLIAPGFVENKEKIELAINLTRITFPFLLFVSLSSFFAAILNSHNKFAVASAAPIILNLVLIGILIFGKYLDDELIYFLSYGVSAAGLLQLIFLYRFVKKFYVINLNFKFKIDNKVKFFFKKLLPSIFSSGVTQINILIGTIIASFQASAVSYLYYADRIYQINLAIAGIAIGVVILPQLSKHIELKKKKKILLIQNKALELSFFLSLPATIALAIGSEQIISALFGYGSFDKISVKNSSLALYYFALGLPAFALIKVFSSFFFANHDTKTPFYISLISVMLNILISVYYFNQIGFIIIPIATSISSWFNSIILFIFLKNRELFNFNEIFFVKFIKILFASIFMGIFFNFLLNYFENQLSFDVGIKSMYLVLIVMLGLLFYLIICYVIKAFKISDIKLKY
;
A
#
# COMPACT_ATOMS: atom_id res chain seq x y z
N THR A 1 -5.89 -9.73 2.50
CA THR A 1 -6.76 -10.32 3.56
C THR A 1 -7.50 -11.56 3.08
N PHE A 2 -8.30 -11.48 1.99
CA PHE A 2 -9.07 -12.61 1.48
C PHE A 2 -8.18 -13.84 1.20
N ASN A 3 -7.10 -13.69 0.44
CA ASN A 3 -6.16 -14.78 0.13
C ASN A 3 -5.56 -15.43 1.37
N ALA A 4 -5.25 -14.66 2.41
CA ALA A 4 -4.68 -15.18 3.66
C ALA A 4 -5.64 -16.09 4.42
N ALA A 5 -6.95 -15.89 4.30
CA ALA A 5 -7.97 -16.74 4.90
C ALA A 5 -8.40 -17.89 3.98
N PHE A 6 -8.54 -17.61 2.68
CA PHE A 6 -9.09 -18.55 1.71
C PHE A 6 -8.09 -19.65 1.32
N VAL A 7 -6.85 -19.28 0.96
CA VAL A 7 -5.84 -20.23 0.46
C VAL A 7 -5.60 -21.39 1.44
N PRO A 8 -5.34 -21.18 2.75
CA PRO A 8 -5.17 -22.28 3.69
C PRO A 8 -6.41 -23.17 3.81
N SER A 9 -7.60 -22.53 3.89
CA SER A 9 -8.86 -23.27 4.06
C SER A 9 -9.22 -24.12 2.82
N TYR A 10 -8.97 -23.60 1.63
CA TYR A 10 -9.18 -24.31 0.37
C TYR A 10 -8.16 -25.44 0.20
N THR A 11 -6.88 -25.21 0.50
CA THR A 11 -5.81 -26.20 0.40
C THR A 11 -6.04 -27.35 1.38
N GLU A 12 -6.51 -27.09 2.60
CA GLU A 12 -6.88 -28.14 3.56
C GLU A 12 -7.94 -29.08 2.99
N GLU A 13 -8.97 -28.53 2.32
CA GLU A 13 -10.00 -29.34 1.68
C GLU A 13 -9.50 -30.06 0.43
N LEU A 14 -8.59 -29.43 -0.31
CA LEU A 14 -8.00 -30.02 -1.50
C LEU A 14 -7.16 -31.26 -1.18
N VAL A 15 -6.40 -31.23 -0.09
CA VAL A 15 -5.62 -32.39 0.42
C VAL A 15 -6.54 -33.51 0.84
N LYS A 16 -7.69 -33.22 1.46
CA LYS A 16 -8.65 -34.25 1.89
C LYS A 16 -9.35 -34.90 0.69
N LYS A 17 -9.94 -34.13 -0.20
CA LYS A 17 -10.63 -34.62 -1.42
C LYS A 17 -10.96 -33.46 -2.35
N LYS A 18 -10.61 -33.57 -3.64
CA LYS A 18 -10.91 -32.56 -4.67
C LYS A 18 -12.38 -32.12 -4.70
N SER A 19 -13.34 -33.08 -4.53
CA SER A 19 -14.76 -32.74 -4.51
C SER A 19 -15.17 -31.86 -3.33
N LYS A 20 -14.50 -31.99 -2.17
CA LYS A 20 -14.75 -31.12 -0.99
C LYS A 20 -14.23 -29.71 -1.21
N SER A 21 -13.05 -29.57 -1.83
CA SER A 21 -12.51 -28.23 -2.14
C SER A 21 -13.39 -27.50 -3.16
N ILE A 22 -13.90 -28.18 -4.18
CA ILE A 22 -14.83 -27.60 -5.15
C ILE A 22 -16.13 -27.15 -4.47
N LYS A 23 -16.69 -28.00 -3.59
CA LYS A 23 -17.91 -27.65 -2.83
C LYS A 23 -17.70 -26.42 -1.96
N PHE A 24 -16.59 -26.38 -1.22
CA PHE A 24 -16.21 -25.22 -0.39
C PHE A 24 -16.05 -23.97 -1.25
N ALA A 25 -15.30 -24.05 -2.37
CA ALA A 25 -15.09 -22.94 -3.29
C ALA A 25 -16.41 -22.42 -3.87
N ASN A 26 -17.34 -23.30 -4.28
CA ASN A 26 -18.66 -22.92 -4.77
C ASN A 26 -19.49 -22.16 -3.73
N GLN A 27 -19.50 -22.62 -2.48
CA GLN A 27 -20.23 -21.92 -1.42
C GLN A 27 -19.65 -20.52 -1.19
N ILE A 28 -18.32 -20.39 -1.13
CA ILE A 28 -17.67 -19.08 -0.97
C ILE A 28 -17.91 -18.19 -2.18
N PHE A 29 -17.81 -18.72 -3.41
CA PHE A 29 -18.05 -17.96 -4.64
C PHE A 29 -19.47 -17.39 -4.68
N ASN A 30 -20.48 -18.23 -4.41
CA ASN A 30 -21.88 -17.81 -4.46
C ASN A 30 -22.19 -16.75 -3.41
N LEU A 31 -21.67 -16.89 -2.18
CA LEU A 31 -21.83 -15.88 -1.13
C LEU A 31 -21.11 -14.57 -1.49
N LEU A 32 -19.89 -14.66 -2.00
CA LEU A 32 -19.11 -13.49 -2.42
C LEU A 32 -19.79 -12.78 -3.60
N PHE A 33 -20.21 -13.53 -4.63
CA PHE A 33 -20.87 -12.98 -5.80
C PHE A 33 -22.16 -12.25 -5.43
N LEU A 34 -23.04 -12.90 -4.66
CA LEU A 34 -24.30 -12.27 -4.26
C LEU A 34 -24.09 -11.08 -3.33
N GLY A 35 -23.22 -11.22 -2.34
CA GLY A 35 -22.91 -10.11 -1.43
C GLY A 35 -22.36 -8.88 -2.17
N LEU A 36 -21.42 -9.10 -3.11
CA LEU A 36 -20.86 -8.01 -3.92
C LEU A 36 -21.86 -7.47 -4.93
N PHE A 37 -22.64 -8.34 -5.60
CA PHE A 37 -23.66 -7.91 -6.55
C PHE A 37 -24.70 -7.02 -5.86
N PHE A 38 -25.16 -7.44 -4.67
CA PHE A 38 -26.12 -6.66 -3.89
C PHE A 38 -25.51 -5.34 -3.40
N LEU A 39 -24.26 -5.39 -2.95
CA LEU A 39 -23.51 -4.18 -2.53
C LEU A 39 -23.40 -3.19 -3.70
N VAL A 40 -22.97 -3.66 -4.87
CA VAL A 40 -22.84 -2.80 -6.07
C VAL A 40 -24.20 -2.23 -6.45
N LEU A 41 -25.25 -3.08 -6.48
CA LEU A 41 -26.61 -2.63 -6.82
C LEU A 41 -27.12 -1.56 -5.85
N VAL A 42 -26.95 -1.75 -4.54
CA VAL A 42 -27.37 -0.77 -3.53
C VAL A 42 -26.61 0.54 -3.68
N VAL A 43 -25.27 0.48 -3.85
CA VAL A 43 -24.48 1.70 -4.03
C VAL A 43 -24.81 2.41 -5.34
N GLU A 44 -25.06 1.68 -6.43
CA GLU A 44 -25.50 2.27 -7.71
C GLU A 44 -26.84 3.01 -7.59
N LEU A 45 -27.79 2.45 -6.86
CA LEU A 45 -29.08 3.10 -6.58
C LEU A 45 -28.92 4.37 -5.74
N PHE A 46 -28.02 4.36 -4.77
CA PHE A 46 -27.77 5.47 -3.84
C PHE A 46 -26.44 6.20 -4.15
N MET A 47 -25.96 6.16 -5.40
CA MET A 47 -24.67 6.74 -5.80
C MET A 47 -24.50 8.22 -5.38
N PRO A 48 -25.49 9.12 -5.54
CA PRO A 48 -25.34 10.50 -5.08
C PRO A 48 -25.04 10.60 -3.58
N ALA A 49 -25.76 9.85 -2.76
CA ALA A 49 -25.54 9.83 -1.31
C ALA A 49 -24.16 9.22 -0.96
N PHE A 50 -23.75 8.16 -1.66
CA PHE A 50 -22.46 7.53 -1.48
C PHE A 50 -21.29 8.48 -1.80
N VAL A 51 -21.35 9.19 -2.93
CA VAL A 51 -20.30 10.16 -3.31
C VAL A 51 -20.28 11.34 -2.36
N SER A 52 -21.45 11.87 -1.95
CA SER A 52 -21.53 12.94 -0.97
C SER A 52 -20.98 12.55 0.41
N LEU A 53 -21.07 11.26 0.79
CA LEU A 53 -20.48 10.75 2.03
C LEU A 53 -18.95 10.68 1.96
N ILE A 54 -18.39 10.29 0.81
CA ILE A 54 -16.93 10.11 0.62
C ILE A 54 -16.24 11.44 0.30
N ALA A 55 -16.92 12.35 -0.39
CA ALA A 55 -16.39 13.64 -0.79
C ALA A 55 -17.40 14.77 -0.53
N PRO A 56 -17.72 15.05 0.75
CA PRO A 56 -18.73 16.05 1.11
C PRO A 56 -18.36 17.46 0.63
N GLY A 57 -17.08 17.80 0.56
CA GLY A 57 -16.64 19.11 0.03
C GLY A 57 -16.89 19.31 -1.46
N PHE A 58 -17.26 18.26 -2.21
CA PHE A 58 -17.66 18.41 -3.62
C PHE A 58 -19.11 18.89 -3.78
N VAL A 59 -19.94 18.76 -2.74
CA VAL A 59 -21.37 19.12 -2.77
C VAL A 59 -21.58 20.63 -3.05
N GLU A 60 -20.62 21.47 -2.63
CA GLU A 60 -20.67 22.92 -2.87
C GLU A 60 -20.55 23.31 -4.36
N ASN A 61 -19.98 22.42 -5.19
CA ASN A 61 -19.83 22.64 -6.62
C ASN A 61 -20.64 21.59 -7.39
N LYS A 62 -21.79 22.01 -7.97
CA LYS A 62 -22.74 21.13 -8.67
C LYS A 62 -22.09 20.37 -9.83
N GLU A 63 -21.28 21.02 -10.66
CA GLU A 63 -20.64 20.37 -11.81
C GLU A 63 -19.66 19.28 -11.35
N LYS A 64 -18.88 19.58 -10.31
CA LYS A 64 -17.91 18.65 -9.75
C LYS A 64 -18.55 17.43 -9.11
N ILE A 65 -19.63 17.61 -8.34
CA ILE A 65 -20.32 16.49 -7.70
C ILE A 65 -21.03 15.61 -8.73
N GLU A 66 -21.69 16.22 -9.75
CA GLU A 66 -22.33 15.46 -10.83
C GLU A 66 -21.33 14.67 -11.64
N LEU A 67 -20.18 15.27 -12.00
CA LEU A 67 -19.10 14.58 -12.67
C LEU A 67 -18.58 13.40 -11.82
N ALA A 68 -18.34 13.63 -10.52
CA ALA A 68 -17.88 12.59 -9.61
C ALA A 68 -18.89 11.43 -9.49
N ILE A 69 -20.19 11.72 -9.42
CA ILE A 69 -21.26 10.73 -9.39
C ILE A 69 -21.25 9.89 -10.67
N ASN A 70 -21.21 10.54 -11.85
CA ASN A 70 -21.24 9.85 -13.13
C ASN A 70 -20.02 8.94 -13.33
N LEU A 71 -18.81 9.45 -13.06
CA LEU A 71 -17.58 8.68 -13.20
C LEU A 71 -17.51 7.52 -12.18
N THR A 72 -17.98 7.75 -10.94
CA THR A 72 -18.02 6.69 -9.92
C THR A 72 -19.01 5.61 -10.32
N ARG A 73 -20.19 5.96 -10.84
CA ARG A 73 -21.18 5.00 -11.32
C ARG A 73 -20.61 4.12 -12.44
N ILE A 74 -19.84 4.68 -13.37
CA ILE A 74 -19.21 3.90 -14.45
C ILE A 74 -18.12 2.97 -13.90
N THR A 75 -17.35 3.42 -12.91
CA THR A 75 -16.21 2.66 -12.38
C THR A 75 -16.57 1.69 -11.26
N PHE A 76 -17.66 1.90 -10.53
CA PHE A 76 -18.01 1.11 -9.34
C PHE A 76 -18.22 -0.40 -9.61
N PRO A 77 -18.78 -0.84 -10.76
CA PRO A 77 -18.86 -2.27 -11.12
C PRO A 77 -17.50 -2.99 -11.15
N PHE A 78 -16.40 -2.27 -11.32
CA PHE A 78 -15.04 -2.82 -11.21
C PHE A 78 -14.82 -3.56 -9.89
N LEU A 79 -15.44 -3.09 -8.79
CA LEU A 79 -15.34 -3.74 -7.47
C LEU A 79 -15.80 -5.19 -7.51
N LEU A 80 -16.90 -5.48 -8.19
CA LEU A 80 -17.41 -6.86 -8.37
C LEU A 80 -16.38 -7.71 -9.11
N PHE A 81 -15.90 -7.20 -10.26
CA PHE A 81 -15.01 -7.94 -11.13
C PHE A 81 -13.65 -8.22 -10.48
N VAL A 82 -13.03 -7.21 -9.84
CA VAL A 82 -11.71 -7.38 -9.18
C VAL A 82 -11.79 -8.28 -7.95
N SER A 83 -12.90 -8.25 -7.22
CA SER A 83 -13.09 -9.12 -6.05
C SER A 83 -13.26 -10.59 -6.46
N LEU A 84 -14.02 -10.86 -7.53
CA LEU A 84 -14.14 -12.20 -8.09
C LEU A 84 -12.83 -12.66 -8.73
N SER A 85 -12.09 -11.76 -9.37
CA SER A 85 -10.73 -12.02 -9.86
C SER A 85 -9.79 -12.42 -8.73
N SER A 86 -9.87 -11.76 -7.58
CA SER A 86 -9.08 -12.13 -6.38
C SER A 86 -9.43 -13.52 -5.86
N PHE A 87 -10.69 -13.94 -5.93
CA PHE A 87 -11.10 -15.30 -5.61
C PHE A 87 -10.48 -16.34 -6.58
N PHE A 88 -10.49 -16.09 -7.88
CA PHE A 88 -9.86 -16.97 -8.86
C PHE A 88 -8.33 -17.02 -8.70
N ALA A 89 -7.71 -15.87 -8.44
CA ALA A 89 -6.29 -15.79 -8.12
C ALA A 89 -5.92 -16.62 -6.89
N ALA A 90 -6.77 -16.65 -5.85
CA ALA A 90 -6.56 -17.46 -4.67
C ALA A 90 -6.60 -18.98 -4.98
N ILE A 91 -7.51 -19.44 -5.83
CA ILE A 91 -7.54 -20.83 -6.29
C ILE A 91 -6.27 -21.14 -7.09
N LEU A 92 -5.88 -20.28 -8.04
CA LEU A 92 -4.65 -20.47 -8.84
C LEU A 92 -3.40 -20.54 -7.95
N ASN A 93 -3.30 -19.68 -6.95
CA ASN A 93 -2.21 -19.70 -5.96
C ASN A 93 -2.18 -21.02 -5.17
N SER A 94 -3.35 -21.57 -4.79
CA SER A 94 -3.45 -22.85 -4.13
C SER A 94 -2.99 -24.04 -5.02
N HIS A 95 -2.98 -23.83 -6.34
CA HIS A 95 -2.45 -24.77 -7.34
C HIS A 95 -1.07 -24.37 -7.88
N ASN A 96 -0.31 -23.51 -7.17
CA ASN A 96 1.03 -23.04 -7.54
C ASN A 96 1.11 -22.31 -8.89
N LYS A 97 0.01 -21.69 -9.33
CA LYS A 97 -0.05 -20.90 -10.58
C LYS A 97 0.11 -19.40 -10.29
N PHE A 98 1.15 -19.03 -9.53
CA PHE A 98 1.39 -17.67 -9.05
C PHE A 98 1.55 -16.65 -10.18
N ALA A 99 2.28 -17.01 -11.24
CA ALA A 99 2.54 -16.09 -12.37
C ALA A 99 1.26 -15.62 -13.04
N VAL A 100 0.28 -16.53 -13.25
CA VAL A 100 -1.00 -16.19 -13.86
C VAL A 100 -1.82 -15.28 -12.94
N ALA A 101 -1.87 -15.60 -11.64
CA ALA A 101 -2.58 -14.78 -10.66
C ALA A 101 -2.00 -13.35 -10.59
N SER A 102 -0.67 -13.22 -10.65
CA SER A 102 0.02 -11.92 -10.59
C SER A 102 -0.03 -11.14 -11.91
N ALA A 103 -0.33 -11.78 -13.05
CA ALA A 103 -0.42 -11.12 -14.35
C ALA A 103 -1.74 -10.34 -14.54
N ALA A 104 -2.80 -10.68 -13.80
CA ALA A 104 -4.11 -10.05 -14.00
C ALA A 104 -4.10 -8.51 -13.91
N PRO A 105 -3.43 -7.86 -12.95
CA PRO A 105 -3.39 -6.40 -12.89
C PRO A 105 -2.75 -5.71 -14.10
N ILE A 106 -1.92 -6.42 -14.89
CA ILE A 106 -1.31 -5.89 -16.11
C ILE A 106 -2.39 -5.50 -17.11
N ILE A 107 -3.50 -6.23 -17.17
CA ILE A 107 -4.61 -5.99 -18.07
C ILE A 107 -5.21 -4.60 -17.87
N LEU A 108 -5.37 -4.15 -16.60
CA LEU A 108 -5.86 -2.81 -16.32
C LEU A 108 -4.94 -1.74 -16.92
N ASN A 109 -3.63 -1.90 -16.70
CA ASN A 109 -2.65 -0.95 -17.22
C ASN A 109 -2.64 -0.92 -18.75
N LEU A 110 -2.70 -2.09 -19.40
CA LEU A 110 -2.74 -2.17 -20.86
C LEU A 110 -3.98 -1.52 -21.46
N VAL A 111 -5.15 -1.73 -20.85
CA VAL A 111 -6.41 -1.09 -21.29
C VAL A 111 -6.33 0.41 -21.15
N LEU A 112 -5.89 0.92 -19.99
CA LEU A 112 -5.79 2.36 -19.76
C LEU A 112 -4.73 3.02 -20.65
N ILE A 113 -3.57 2.39 -20.84
CA ILE A 113 -2.54 2.88 -21.79
C ILE A 113 -3.10 2.89 -23.21
N GLY A 114 -3.81 1.84 -23.62
CA GLY A 114 -4.47 1.80 -24.92
C GLY A 114 -5.43 2.98 -25.11
N ILE A 115 -6.32 3.23 -24.16
CA ILE A 115 -7.25 4.36 -24.20
C ILE A 115 -6.51 5.70 -24.26
N LEU A 116 -5.43 5.87 -23.49
CA LEU A 116 -4.64 7.10 -23.52
C LEU A 116 -3.93 7.33 -24.86
N ILE A 117 -3.42 6.27 -25.50
CA ILE A 117 -2.79 6.37 -26.83
C ILE A 117 -3.82 6.79 -27.89
N PHE A 118 -5.00 6.18 -27.87
CA PHE A 118 -6.09 6.52 -28.80
C PHE A 118 -6.83 7.79 -28.38
N GLY A 119 -6.72 8.21 -27.14
CA GLY A 119 -7.42 9.34 -26.54
C GLY A 119 -7.04 10.71 -27.08
N LYS A 120 -5.92 10.81 -27.84
CA LYS A 120 -5.57 12.03 -28.58
C LYS A 120 -6.64 12.46 -29.58
N TYR A 121 -7.58 11.58 -29.89
CA TYR A 121 -8.69 11.80 -30.82
C TYR A 121 -10.06 11.95 -30.14
N LEU A 122 -10.10 11.94 -28.78
CA LEU A 122 -11.33 11.85 -27.98
C LEU A 122 -11.65 13.11 -27.17
N ASP A 123 -10.84 14.15 -27.27
CA ASP A 123 -10.99 15.48 -26.60
C ASP A 123 -11.58 15.37 -25.17
N ASP A 124 -12.64 16.13 -24.87
CA ASP A 124 -13.26 16.22 -23.52
C ASP A 124 -13.91 14.90 -23.04
N GLU A 125 -14.13 13.93 -23.90
CA GLU A 125 -14.72 12.64 -23.54
C GLU A 125 -13.71 11.64 -22.96
N LEU A 126 -12.41 11.93 -23.01
CA LEU A 126 -11.36 11.03 -22.58
C LEU A 126 -11.56 10.48 -21.15
N ILE A 127 -12.04 11.31 -20.22
CA ILE A 127 -12.29 10.93 -18.83
C ILE A 127 -13.36 9.83 -18.71
N TYR A 128 -14.41 9.90 -19.54
CA TYR A 128 -15.46 8.88 -19.61
C TYR A 128 -14.94 7.58 -20.19
N PHE A 129 -14.14 7.65 -21.28
CA PHE A 129 -13.51 6.46 -21.88
C PHE A 129 -12.55 5.77 -20.89
N LEU A 130 -11.79 6.53 -20.12
CA LEU A 130 -10.95 5.96 -19.05
C LEU A 130 -11.80 5.27 -17.98
N SER A 131 -12.92 5.86 -17.60
CA SER A 131 -13.83 5.28 -16.60
C SER A 131 -14.47 3.98 -17.10
N TYR A 132 -14.95 3.95 -18.33
CA TYR A 132 -15.41 2.71 -18.98
C TYR A 132 -14.28 1.68 -19.09
N GLY A 133 -13.06 2.15 -19.41
CA GLY A 133 -11.87 1.31 -19.49
C GLY A 133 -11.54 0.61 -18.18
N VAL A 134 -11.73 1.27 -17.03
CA VAL A 134 -11.56 0.64 -15.71
C VAL A 134 -12.51 -0.54 -15.55
N SER A 135 -13.81 -0.35 -15.80
CA SER A 135 -14.81 -1.42 -15.66
C SER A 135 -14.61 -2.53 -16.68
N ALA A 136 -14.31 -2.19 -17.93
CA ALA A 136 -13.97 -3.17 -18.97
C ALA A 136 -12.73 -3.99 -18.61
N ALA A 137 -11.68 -3.34 -18.11
CA ALA A 137 -10.47 -4.01 -17.64
C ALA A 137 -10.75 -4.99 -16.49
N GLY A 138 -11.63 -4.62 -15.56
CA GLY A 138 -12.06 -5.52 -14.48
C GLY A 138 -12.72 -6.79 -15.02
N LEU A 139 -13.61 -6.64 -15.99
CA LEU A 139 -14.26 -7.77 -16.66
C LEU A 139 -13.24 -8.62 -17.43
N LEU A 140 -12.32 -8.01 -18.16
CA LEU A 140 -11.25 -8.71 -18.86
C LEU A 140 -10.33 -9.48 -17.92
N GLN A 141 -9.97 -8.91 -16.76
CA GLN A 141 -9.20 -9.60 -15.72
C GLN A 141 -9.96 -10.85 -15.21
N LEU A 142 -11.26 -10.71 -14.97
CA LEU A 142 -12.11 -11.80 -14.52
C LEU A 142 -12.15 -12.93 -15.56
N ILE A 143 -12.37 -12.61 -16.83
CA ILE A 143 -12.40 -13.56 -17.94
C ILE A 143 -11.02 -14.23 -18.09
N PHE A 144 -9.94 -13.46 -18.03
CA PHE A 144 -8.57 -13.98 -18.11
C PHE A 144 -8.31 -15.02 -17.03
N LEU A 145 -8.54 -14.69 -15.76
CA LEU A 145 -8.31 -15.61 -14.66
C LEU A 145 -9.24 -16.83 -14.70
N TYR A 146 -10.49 -16.63 -15.09
CA TYR A 146 -11.44 -17.75 -15.25
C TYR A 146 -10.98 -18.75 -16.31
N ARG A 147 -10.39 -18.31 -17.43
CA ARG A 147 -9.83 -19.18 -18.47
C ARG A 147 -8.79 -20.17 -17.92
N PHE A 148 -7.98 -19.75 -16.95
CA PHE A 148 -6.99 -20.62 -16.32
C PHE A 148 -7.56 -21.43 -15.14
N VAL A 149 -8.46 -20.82 -14.36
CA VAL A 149 -9.06 -21.46 -13.19
C VAL A 149 -9.99 -22.59 -13.55
N LYS A 150 -10.68 -22.56 -14.70
CA LYS A 150 -11.64 -23.59 -15.13
C LYS A 150 -11.07 -25.02 -15.17
N LYS A 151 -9.74 -25.16 -15.24
CA LYS A 151 -9.06 -26.48 -15.13
C LYS A 151 -9.15 -27.10 -13.74
N PHE A 152 -9.33 -26.28 -12.70
CA PHE A 152 -9.35 -26.65 -11.30
C PHE A 152 -10.73 -26.48 -10.66
N TYR A 153 -11.45 -25.46 -11.11
CA TYR A 153 -12.73 -25.04 -10.56
C TYR A 153 -13.64 -24.51 -11.69
N VAL A 154 -14.86 -25.03 -11.73
CA VAL A 154 -15.90 -24.56 -12.64
C VAL A 154 -17.00 -23.89 -11.80
N ILE A 155 -17.42 -22.71 -12.21
CA ILE A 155 -18.48 -21.97 -11.55
C ILE A 155 -19.78 -22.76 -11.58
N ASN A 156 -20.38 -22.94 -10.41
CA ASN A 156 -21.71 -23.50 -10.28
C ASN A 156 -22.56 -22.53 -9.44
N LEU A 157 -23.39 -21.75 -10.11
CA LEU A 157 -24.31 -20.83 -9.45
C LEU A 157 -25.48 -21.63 -8.87
N ASN A 158 -25.44 -21.83 -7.57
CA ASN A 158 -26.54 -22.46 -6.85
C ASN A 158 -26.95 -21.57 -5.67
N PHE A 159 -28.12 -21.00 -5.75
CA PHE A 159 -28.66 -20.08 -4.74
C PHE A 159 -29.29 -20.81 -3.52
N LYS A 160 -29.16 -22.13 -3.43
CA LYS A 160 -29.56 -22.88 -2.24
C LYS A 160 -28.46 -22.79 -1.19
N PHE A 161 -28.59 -21.84 -0.25
CA PHE A 161 -27.62 -21.58 0.79
C PHE A 161 -27.67 -22.64 1.91
N LYS A 162 -26.84 -23.66 1.80
CA LYS A 162 -26.44 -24.45 2.98
C LYS A 162 -25.07 -23.99 3.40
N ILE A 163 -24.99 -23.16 4.44
CA ILE A 163 -23.72 -22.69 4.99
C ILE A 163 -23.17 -23.82 5.88
N ASP A 164 -22.19 -24.55 5.37
CA ASP A 164 -21.51 -25.60 6.12
C ASP A 164 -20.67 -24.99 7.27
N ASN A 165 -20.40 -25.78 8.31
CA ASN A 165 -19.59 -25.33 9.47
C ASN A 165 -18.21 -24.79 9.05
N LYS A 166 -17.64 -25.25 7.94
CA LYS A 166 -16.37 -24.75 7.40
C LYS A 166 -16.46 -23.36 6.81
N VAL A 167 -17.55 -23.05 6.14
CA VAL A 167 -17.82 -21.70 5.63
C VAL A 167 -18.01 -20.74 6.81
N LYS A 168 -18.73 -21.17 7.87
CA LYS A 168 -18.83 -20.37 9.12
C LYS A 168 -17.46 -20.11 9.74
N PHE A 169 -16.62 -21.14 9.79
CA PHE A 169 -15.26 -21.03 10.33
C PHE A 169 -14.36 -20.11 9.47
N PHE A 170 -14.49 -20.18 8.14
CA PHE A 170 -13.82 -19.27 7.23
C PHE A 170 -14.20 -17.81 7.50
N PHE A 171 -15.50 -17.49 7.61
CA PHE A 171 -15.94 -16.14 7.93
C PHE A 171 -15.50 -15.69 9.32
N LYS A 172 -15.49 -16.58 10.32
CA LYS A 172 -14.98 -16.30 11.65
C LYS A 172 -13.49 -15.93 11.65
N LYS A 173 -12.70 -16.47 10.72
CA LYS A 173 -11.29 -16.09 10.51
C LYS A 173 -11.16 -14.83 9.65
N LEU A 174 -12.01 -14.64 8.66
CA LEU A 174 -11.96 -13.52 7.73
C LEU A 174 -12.34 -12.20 8.40
N LEU A 175 -13.39 -12.17 9.22
CA LEU A 175 -13.88 -10.95 9.88
C LEU A 175 -12.79 -10.22 10.68
N PRO A 176 -12.03 -10.86 11.61
CA PRO A 176 -10.94 -10.16 12.32
C PRO A 176 -9.86 -9.64 11.38
N SER A 177 -9.58 -10.36 10.28
CA SER A 177 -8.59 -9.92 9.29
C SER A 177 -9.07 -8.70 8.49
N ILE A 178 -10.38 -8.60 8.21
CA ILE A 178 -10.99 -7.41 7.59
C ILE A 178 -10.87 -6.22 8.53
N PHE A 179 -11.23 -6.36 9.79
CA PHE A 179 -11.13 -5.28 10.79
C PHE A 179 -9.68 -4.82 10.95
N SER A 180 -8.73 -5.73 11.09
CA SER A 180 -7.31 -5.38 11.23
C SER A 180 -6.75 -4.62 10.01
N SER A 181 -7.14 -4.99 8.80
CA SER A 181 -6.73 -4.28 7.58
C SER A 181 -7.57 -3.02 7.33
N GLY A 182 -8.79 -3.00 7.85
CA GLY A 182 -9.75 -1.92 7.69
C GLY A 182 -9.31 -0.62 8.36
N VAL A 183 -8.58 -0.69 9.46
CA VAL A 183 -8.09 0.51 10.18
C VAL A 183 -7.28 1.43 9.25
N THR A 184 -6.38 0.86 8.46
CA THR A 184 -5.60 1.65 7.49
C THR A 184 -6.49 2.23 6.39
N GLN A 185 -7.48 1.49 5.91
CA GLN A 185 -8.39 1.95 4.85
C GLN A 185 -9.32 3.06 5.36
N ILE A 186 -9.77 2.96 6.61
CA ILE A 186 -10.56 4.02 7.26
C ILE A 186 -9.73 5.30 7.36
N ASN A 187 -8.44 5.21 7.70
CA ASN A 187 -7.56 6.38 7.75
C ASN A 187 -7.46 7.08 6.38
N ILE A 188 -7.26 6.31 5.30
CA ILE A 188 -7.19 6.83 3.93
C ILE A 188 -8.53 7.47 3.54
N LEU A 189 -9.65 6.81 3.84
CA LEU A 189 -10.97 7.30 3.55
C LEU A 189 -11.24 8.65 4.24
N ILE A 190 -10.97 8.75 5.54
CA ILE A 190 -11.17 9.99 6.29
C ILE A 190 -10.25 11.10 5.79
N GLY A 191 -8.99 10.77 5.46
CA GLY A 191 -8.09 11.72 4.81
C GLY A 191 -8.67 12.26 3.49
N THR A 192 -9.29 11.40 2.68
CA THR A 192 -9.96 11.79 1.43
C THR A 192 -11.19 12.67 1.70
N ILE A 193 -12.00 12.33 2.71
CA ILE A 193 -13.15 13.14 3.14
C ILE A 193 -12.69 14.56 3.52
N ILE A 194 -11.68 14.67 4.38
CA ILE A 194 -11.14 15.97 4.81
C ILE A 194 -10.55 16.73 3.62
N ALA A 195 -9.78 16.06 2.76
CA ALA A 195 -9.17 16.68 1.59
C ALA A 195 -10.21 17.21 0.59
N SER A 196 -11.43 16.63 0.53
CA SER A 196 -12.46 17.02 -0.40
C SER A 196 -12.94 18.46 -0.23
N PHE A 197 -12.78 19.03 0.97
CA PHE A 197 -13.14 20.41 1.27
C PHE A 197 -12.20 21.45 0.66
N GLN A 198 -11.04 21.02 0.12
CA GLN A 198 -10.10 21.93 -0.56
C GLN A 198 -9.94 21.54 -2.03
N ALA A 199 -9.94 22.53 -2.91
CA ALA A 199 -9.82 22.30 -4.35
C ALA A 199 -8.53 21.56 -4.69
N SER A 200 -8.64 20.53 -5.54
CA SER A 200 -7.55 19.68 -6.03
C SER A 200 -6.73 18.91 -4.96
N ALA A 201 -7.04 19.10 -3.68
CA ALA A 201 -6.27 18.49 -2.58
C ALA A 201 -6.25 16.96 -2.63
N VAL A 202 -7.37 16.33 -2.98
CA VAL A 202 -7.45 14.86 -3.15
C VAL A 202 -6.45 14.39 -4.21
N SER A 203 -6.33 15.12 -5.32
CA SER A 203 -5.37 14.79 -6.39
C SER A 203 -3.93 14.98 -5.94
N TYR A 204 -3.61 16.09 -5.26
CA TYR A 204 -2.26 16.34 -4.74
C TYR A 204 -1.79 15.25 -3.79
N LEU A 205 -2.66 14.85 -2.86
CA LEU A 205 -2.37 13.76 -1.93
C LEU A 205 -2.22 12.42 -2.65
N TYR A 206 -3.05 12.15 -3.66
CA TYR A 206 -2.98 10.92 -4.43
C TYR A 206 -1.63 10.74 -5.12
N TYR A 207 -1.14 11.76 -5.81
CA TYR A 207 0.16 11.71 -6.50
C TYR A 207 1.33 11.56 -5.51
N ALA A 208 1.31 12.29 -4.40
CA ALA A 208 2.30 12.16 -3.34
C ALA A 208 2.32 10.76 -2.72
N ASP A 209 1.13 10.23 -2.40
CA ASP A 209 0.96 8.92 -1.79
C ASP A 209 1.49 7.78 -2.69
N ARG A 210 1.33 7.88 -4.02
CA ARG A 210 1.86 6.86 -4.96
C ARG A 210 3.38 6.70 -4.85
N ILE A 211 4.12 7.80 -4.78
CA ILE A 211 5.58 7.76 -4.64
C ILE A 211 5.97 7.23 -3.25
N TYR A 212 5.29 7.72 -2.23
CA TYR A 212 5.50 7.29 -0.86
C TYR A 212 5.28 5.77 -0.69
N GLN A 213 4.19 5.22 -1.25
CA GLN A 213 3.86 3.79 -1.13
C GLN A 213 4.89 2.86 -1.78
N ILE A 214 5.56 3.26 -2.87
CA ILE A 214 6.64 2.48 -3.49
C ILE A 214 7.77 2.26 -2.49
N ASN A 215 8.22 3.33 -1.84
CA ASN A 215 9.30 3.26 -0.86
C ASN A 215 8.88 2.48 0.41
N LEU A 216 7.63 2.67 0.84
CA LEU A 216 7.06 1.91 1.96
C LEU A 216 7.02 0.40 1.68
N ALA A 217 6.65 0.00 0.47
CA ALA A 217 6.61 -1.42 0.08
C ALA A 217 8.01 -2.06 0.17
N ILE A 218 9.04 -1.35 -0.30
CA ILE A 218 10.42 -1.83 -0.25
C ILE A 218 10.94 -1.88 1.20
N ALA A 219 10.79 -0.79 1.95
CA ALA A 219 11.41 -0.65 3.27
C ALA A 219 10.66 -1.37 4.40
N GLY A 220 9.35 -1.53 4.30
CA GLY A 220 8.53 -2.07 5.38
C GLY A 220 7.95 -3.45 5.12
N ILE A 221 7.28 -3.61 3.99
CA ILE A 221 6.51 -4.84 3.71
C ILE A 221 7.46 -6.01 3.42
N ALA A 222 8.51 -5.81 2.62
CA ALA A 222 9.46 -6.86 2.27
C ALA A 222 10.16 -7.42 3.52
N ILE A 223 10.53 -6.56 4.45
CA ILE A 223 11.19 -6.96 5.71
C ILE A 223 10.21 -7.74 6.60
N GLY A 224 8.99 -7.22 6.79
CA GLY A 224 7.99 -7.87 7.64
C GLY A 224 7.62 -9.28 7.17
N VAL A 225 7.48 -9.48 5.85
CA VAL A 225 7.13 -10.78 5.25
C VAL A 225 8.25 -11.82 5.46
N VAL A 226 9.51 -11.41 5.36
CA VAL A 226 10.66 -12.34 5.50
C VAL A 226 10.95 -12.68 6.97
N ILE A 227 10.79 -11.71 7.87
CA ILE A 227 11.17 -11.85 9.27
C ILE A 227 10.18 -12.67 10.07
N LEU A 228 8.89 -12.48 9.84
CA LEU A 228 7.84 -13.13 10.63
C LEU A 228 7.98 -14.67 10.70
N PRO A 229 8.16 -15.43 9.60
CA PRO A 229 8.32 -16.87 9.68
C PRO A 229 9.58 -17.31 10.42
N GLN A 230 10.69 -16.59 10.21
CA GLN A 230 11.96 -16.91 10.88
C GLN A 230 11.87 -16.66 12.38
N LEU A 231 11.28 -15.53 12.77
CA LEU A 231 11.12 -15.18 14.17
C LEU A 231 10.22 -16.18 14.90
N SER A 232 9.05 -16.50 14.33
CA SER A 232 8.11 -17.50 14.87
C SER A 232 8.80 -18.85 15.10
N LYS A 233 9.55 -19.34 14.11
CA LYS A 233 10.33 -20.60 14.24
C LYS A 233 11.31 -20.58 15.42
N HIS A 234 12.04 -19.48 15.62
CA HIS A 234 13.05 -19.42 16.68
C HIS A 234 12.45 -19.13 18.06
N ILE A 235 11.26 -18.50 18.12
CA ILE A 235 10.49 -18.35 19.36
C ILE A 235 10.01 -19.73 19.84
N GLU A 236 9.41 -20.54 18.95
CA GLU A 236 9.00 -21.92 19.29
C GLU A 236 10.18 -22.78 19.75
N LEU A 237 11.35 -22.63 19.12
CA LEU A 237 12.57 -23.31 19.49
C LEU A 237 13.26 -22.73 20.73
N LYS A 238 12.71 -21.67 21.36
CA LYS A 238 13.25 -20.95 22.53
C LYS A 238 14.71 -20.50 22.39
N LYS A 239 15.18 -20.20 21.15
CA LYS A 239 16.55 -19.80 20.84
C LYS A 239 16.77 -18.30 21.03
N LYS A 240 16.81 -17.81 22.28
CA LYS A 240 16.90 -16.37 22.65
C LYS A 240 17.97 -15.58 21.86
N LYS A 241 19.21 -16.11 21.74
CA LYS A 241 20.28 -15.43 20.99
C LYS A 241 19.94 -15.22 19.50
N LYS A 242 19.27 -16.19 18.84
CA LYS A 242 18.83 -16.05 17.44
C LYS A 242 17.67 -15.10 17.31
N ILE A 243 16.71 -15.11 18.23
CA ILE A 243 15.60 -14.15 18.27
C ILE A 243 16.14 -12.73 18.30
N LEU A 244 17.01 -12.41 19.26
CA LEU A 244 17.64 -11.11 19.41
C LEU A 244 18.38 -10.67 18.13
N LEU A 245 19.13 -11.57 17.52
CA LEU A 245 19.88 -11.29 16.30
C LEU A 245 18.94 -10.97 15.13
N ILE A 246 17.88 -11.75 14.93
CA ILE A 246 16.89 -11.53 13.86
C ILE A 246 16.16 -10.19 14.05
N GLN A 247 15.75 -9.88 15.29
CA GLN A 247 15.05 -8.64 15.62
C GLN A 247 15.92 -7.41 15.32
N ASN A 248 17.17 -7.39 15.80
CA ASN A 248 18.07 -6.26 15.57
C ASN A 248 18.41 -6.11 14.08
N LYS A 249 18.61 -7.23 13.38
CA LYS A 249 18.89 -7.20 11.94
C LYS A 249 17.69 -6.69 11.13
N ALA A 250 16.46 -6.97 11.58
CA ALA A 250 15.24 -6.43 11.00
C ALA A 250 15.21 -4.89 11.08
N LEU A 251 15.56 -4.35 12.23
CA LEU A 251 15.62 -2.90 12.44
C LEU A 251 16.76 -2.27 11.63
N GLU A 252 17.96 -2.89 11.65
CA GLU A 252 19.08 -2.44 10.83
C GLU A 252 18.69 -2.32 9.35
N LEU A 253 18.05 -3.37 8.79
CA LEU A 253 17.61 -3.40 7.41
C LEU A 253 16.49 -2.38 7.14
N SER A 254 15.57 -2.20 8.09
CA SER A 254 14.51 -1.20 8.01
C SER A 254 15.08 0.21 7.89
N PHE A 255 16.03 0.58 8.74
CA PHE A 255 16.69 1.88 8.68
C PHE A 255 17.59 2.03 7.45
N PHE A 256 18.29 0.96 7.06
CA PHE A 256 19.15 0.95 5.88
C PHE A 256 18.37 1.30 4.60
N LEU A 257 17.10 0.88 4.49
CA LEU A 257 16.25 1.18 3.34
C LEU A 257 15.45 2.47 3.52
N SER A 258 14.92 2.74 4.71
CA SER A 258 13.99 3.87 4.91
C SER A 258 14.69 5.21 5.08
N LEU A 259 15.84 5.30 5.78
CA LEU A 259 16.50 6.57 6.02
C LEU A 259 16.99 7.26 4.74
N PRO A 260 17.74 6.60 3.83
CA PRO A 260 18.16 7.26 2.60
C PRO A 260 16.96 7.63 1.72
N ALA A 261 15.91 6.80 1.67
CA ALA A 261 14.69 7.11 0.94
C ALA A 261 13.98 8.35 1.52
N THR A 262 13.88 8.44 2.85
CA THR A 262 13.31 9.62 3.53
C THR A 262 14.07 10.89 3.16
N ILE A 263 15.39 10.87 3.25
CA ILE A 263 16.23 12.03 2.95
C ILE A 263 16.12 12.42 1.47
N ALA A 264 16.18 11.44 0.56
CA ALA A 264 16.05 11.72 -0.88
C ALA A 264 14.67 12.29 -1.23
N LEU A 265 13.59 11.73 -0.67
CA LEU A 265 12.23 12.24 -0.89
C LEU A 265 12.01 13.60 -0.24
N ALA A 266 12.60 13.88 0.91
CA ALA A 266 12.48 15.18 1.56
C ALA A 266 13.22 16.27 0.78
N ILE A 267 14.46 16.00 0.35
CA ILE A 267 15.29 16.98 -0.38
C ILE A 267 14.78 17.18 -1.80
N GLY A 268 14.44 16.09 -2.51
CA GLY A 268 14.10 16.11 -3.93
C GLY A 268 12.61 16.04 -4.22
N SER A 269 11.71 16.30 -3.25
CA SER A 269 10.27 16.14 -3.44
C SER A 269 9.73 16.88 -4.66
N GLU A 270 10.17 18.12 -4.89
CA GLU A 270 9.71 18.94 -6.01
C GLU A 270 10.22 18.41 -7.35
N GLN A 271 11.50 18.10 -7.45
CA GLN A 271 12.10 17.55 -8.66
C GLN A 271 11.52 16.17 -9.00
N ILE A 272 11.26 15.35 -7.98
CA ILE A 272 10.66 14.02 -8.15
C ILE A 272 9.23 14.14 -8.69
N ILE A 273 8.39 14.98 -8.07
CA ILE A 273 7.02 15.20 -8.53
C ILE A 273 7.02 15.84 -9.92
N SER A 274 7.85 16.87 -10.16
CA SER A 274 7.96 17.53 -11.45
C SER A 274 8.39 16.58 -12.55
N ALA A 275 9.43 15.77 -12.31
CA ALA A 275 9.95 14.86 -13.31
C ALA A 275 9.03 13.69 -13.64
N LEU A 276 8.20 13.25 -12.71
CA LEU A 276 7.27 12.13 -12.91
C LEU A 276 5.91 12.57 -13.44
N PHE A 277 5.39 13.70 -12.96
CA PHE A 277 4.01 14.11 -13.23
C PHE A 277 3.87 15.50 -13.85
N GLY A 278 4.89 16.38 -13.76
CA GLY A 278 4.84 17.79 -14.20
C GLY A 278 4.83 17.93 -15.73
N TYR A 279 3.80 17.38 -16.38
CA TYR A 279 3.58 17.44 -17.83
C TYR A 279 2.11 17.72 -18.12
N GLY A 280 1.83 18.33 -19.29
CA GLY A 280 0.48 18.63 -19.73
C GLY A 280 -0.29 19.51 -18.76
N SER A 281 -1.45 19.04 -18.30
CA SER A 281 -2.30 19.79 -17.37
C SER A 281 -1.82 19.78 -15.92
N PHE A 282 -0.74 19.05 -15.58
CA PHE A 282 -0.18 19.05 -14.23
C PHE A 282 0.80 20.22 -14.09
N ASP A 283 0.28 21.36 -13.70
CA ASP A 283 0.97 22.65 -13.66
C ASP A 283 1.97 22.81 -12.50
N LYS A 284 2.68 23.93 -12.45
CA LYS A 284 3.64 24.24 -11.38
C LYS A 284 3.01 24.31 -9.99
N ILE A 285 1.72 24.71 -9.90
CA ILE A 285 0.98 24.74 -8.64
C ILE A 285 0.71 23.31 -8.15
N SER A 286 0.31 22.44 -9.05
CA SER A 286 0.09 21.01 -8.77
C SER A 286 1.39 20.33 -8.34
N VAL A 287 2.53 20.66 -8.99
CA VAL A 287 3.84 20.16 -8.58
C VAL A 287 4.17 20.62 -7.17
N LYS A 288 4.07 21.92 -6.87
CA LYS A 288 4.38 22.49 -5.56
C LYS A 288 3.55 21.87 -4.43
N ASN A 289 2.23 21.75 -4.64
CA ASN A 289 1.32 21.22 -3.63
C ASN A 289 1.52 19.71 -3.41
N SER A 290 1.71 18.95 -4.48
CA SER A 290 1.99 17.50 -4.36
C SER A 290 3.37 17.24 -3.75
N SER A 291 4.37 18.08 -4.04
CA SER A 291 5.70 17.93 -3.47
C SER A 291 5.73 18.24 -1.97
N LEU A 292 4.98 19.25 -1.51
CA LEU A 292 4.82 19.52 -0.08
C LEU A 292 4.17 18.33 0.64
N ALA A 293 3.14 17.74 0.05
CA ALA A 293 2.51 16.54 0.60
C ALA A 293 3.51 15.37 0.67
N LEU A 294 4.30 15.14 -0.39
CA LEU A 294 5.34 14.11 -0.44
C LEU A 294 6.42 14.33 0.62
N TYR A 295 6.87 15.58 0.80
CA TYR A 295 7.83 15.94 1.83
C TYR A 295 7.38 15.49 3.22
N TYR A 296 6.15 15.84 3.60
CA TYR A 296 5.63 15.48 4.92
C TYR A 296 5.34 13.98 5.06
N PHE A 297 4.87 13.30 4.02
CA PHE A 297 4.76 11.84 4.03
C PHE A 297 6.13 11.16 4.20
N ALA A 298 7.18 11.68 3.54
CA ALA A 298 8.52 11.13 3.63
C ALA A 298 9.05 11.10 5.06
N LEU A 299 8.74 12.11 5.89
CA LEU A 299 9.14 12.16 7.29
C LEU A 299 8.53 11.02 8.13
N GLY A 300 7.40 10.47 7.71
CA GLY A 300 6.75 9.32 8.31
C GLY A 300 7.29 7.96 7.86
N LEU A 301 8.07 7.91 6.77
CA LEU A 301 8.49 6.65 6.15
C LEU A 301 9.25 5.71 7.11
N PRO A 302 10.23 6.17 7.91
CA PRO A 302 10.91 5.30 8.87
C PRO A 302 9.96 4.75 9.93
N ALA A 303 9.02 5.58 10.42
CA ALA A 303 8.04 5.16 11.40
C ALA A 303 7.13 4.04 10.86
N PHE A 304 6.65 4.18 9.63
CA PHE A 304 5.86 3.12 8.98
C PHE A 304 6.63 1.82 8.79
N ALA A 305 7.91 1.90 8.40
CA ALA A 305 8.76 0.73 8.29
C ALA A 305 8.92 0.04 9.66
N LEU A 306 9.15 0.81 10.72
CA LEU A 306 9.23 0.33 12.10
C LEU A 306 7.92 -0.32 12.56
N ILE A 307 6.75 0.27 12.27
CA ILE A 307 5.44 -0.31 12.59
C ILE A 307 5.32 -1.73 12.02
N LYS A 308 5.75 -1.95 10.76
CA LYS A 308 5.70 -3.28 10.13
C LYS A 308 6.63 -4.27 10.82
N VAL A 309 7.84 -3.85 11.19
CA VAL A 309 8.81 -4.68 11.91
C VAL A 309 8.31 -5.01 13.32
N PHE A 310 7.91 -4.01 14.10
CA PHE A 310 7.43 -4.22 15.47
C PHE A 310 6.15 -5.05 15.53
N SER A 311 5.20 -4.80 14.62
CA SER A 311 3.99 -5.62 14.51
C SER A 311 4.33 -7.08 14.23
N SER A 312 5.37 -7.36 13.41
CA SER A 312 5.81 -8.73 13.16
C SER A 312 6.34 -9.42 14.41
N PHE A 313 6.94 -8.67 15.36
CA PHE A 313 7.40 -9.22 16.64
C PHE A 313 6.23 -9.63 17.54
N PHE A 314 5.17 -8.83 17.57
CA PHE A 314 3.93 -9.21 18.27
C PHE A 314 3.26 -10.42 17.61
N PHE A 315 3.14 -10.43 16.28
CA PHE A 315 2.50 -11.52 15.54
C PHE A 315 3.24 -12.84 15.74
N ALA A 316 4.58 -12.81 15.79
CA ALA A 316 5.39 -13.98 16.08
C ALA A 316 5.14 -14.56 17.48
N ASN A 317 4.71 -13.72 18.42
CA ASN A 317 4.29 -14.10 19.77
C ASN A 317 2.76 -14.34 19.91
N HIS A 318 2.06 -14.52 18.79
CA HIS A 318 0.61 -14.73 18.71
C HIS A 318 -0.25 -13.57 19.25
N ASP A 319 0.33 -12.38 19.46
CA ASP A 319 -0.40 -11.19 19.87
C ASP A 319 -0.75 -10.31 18.66
N THR A 320 -1.96 -10.43 18.18
CA THR A 320 -2.51 -9.59 17.11
C THR A 320 -3.31 -8.41 17.67
N LYS A 321 -3.71 -8.47 18.93
CA LYS A 321 -4.58 -7.47 19.56
C LYS A 321 -3.85 -6.18 19.88
N THR A 322 -2.65 -6.27 20.44
CA THR A 322 -1.87 -5.08 20.84
C THR A 322 -1.56 -4.16 19.65
N PRO A 323 -1.01 -4.64 18.51
CA PRO A 323 -0.81 -3.77 17.34
C PRO A 323 -2.12 -3.20 16.77
N PHE A 324 -3.22 -3.95 16.84
CA PHE A 324 -4.52 -3.48 16.38
C PHE A 324 -5.01 -2.28 17.22
N TYR A 325 -5.03 -2.38 18.56
CA TYR A 325 -5.49 -1.29 19.40
C TYR A 325 -4.59 -0.05 19.31
N ILE A 326 -3.26 -0.23 19.25
CA ILE A 326 -2.32 0.87 19.06
C ILE A 326 -2.56 1.56 17.70
N SER A 327 -2.78 0.79 16.64
CA SER A 327 -3.10 1.35 15.31
C SER A 327 -4.43 2.11 15.33
N LEU A 328 -5.44 1.62 16.04
CA LEU A 328 -6.72 2.30 16.17
C LEU A 328 -6.58 3.66 16.87
N ILE A 329 -5.85 3.70 17.99
CA ILE A 329 -5.55 4.96 18.71
C ILE A 329 -4.77 5.92 17.82
N SER A 330 -3.80 5.41 17.03
CA SER A 330 -3.01 6.24 16.13
C SER A 330 -3.85 6.83 15.00
N VAL A 331 -4.83 6.08 14.48
CA VAL A 331 -5.79 6.60 13.48
C VAL A 331 -6.69 7.66 14.10
N MET A 332 -7.17 7.46 15.33
CA MET A 332 -7.94 8.49 16.04
C MET A 332 -7.12 9.77 16.22
N LEU A 333 -5.84 9.65 16.60
CA LEU A 333 -4.94 10.79 16.73
C LEU A 333 -4.76 11.51 15.39
N ASN A 334 -4.55 10.76 14.29
CA ASN A 334 -4.46 11.33 12.95
C ASN A 334 -5.72 12.15 12.60
N ILE A 335 -6.89 11.58 12.82
CA ILE A 335 -8.18 12.24 12.53
C ILE A 335 -8.32 13.52 13.36
N LEU A 336 -8.05 13.44 14.66
CA LEU A 336 -8.16 14.60 15.55
C LEU A 336 -7.24 15.74 15.11
N ILE A 337 -5.97 15.45 14.81
CA ILE A 337 -5.01 16.45 14.32
C ILE A 337 -5.47 17.02 12.99
N SER A 338 -5.89 16.15 12.06
CA SER A 338 -6.30 16.58 10.71
C SER A 338 -7.52 17.50 10.78
N VAL A 339 -8.57 17.11 11.52
CA VAL A 339 -9.81 17.92 11.63
C VAL A 339 -9.54 19.25 12.35
N TYR A 340 -8.78 19.21 13.45
CA TYR A 340 -8.55 20.41 14.26
C TYR A 340 -7.76 21.49 13.52
N TYR A 341 -6.71 21.08 12.78
CA TYR A 341 -5.81 22.03 12.12
C TYR A 341 -6.14 22.26 10.64
N PHE A 342 -7.14 21.58 10.06
CA PHE A 342 -7.45 21.71 8.64
C PHE A 342 -7.75 23.15 8.21
N ASN A 343 -8.55 23.88 8.99
CA ASN A 343 -8.89 25.28 8.68
C ASN A 343 -7.68 26.24 8.75
N GLN A 344 -6.61 25.89 9.45
CA GLN A 344 -5.43 26.74 9.61
C GLN A 344 -4.34 26.40 8.58
N ILE A 345 -4.13 25.14 8.28
CA ILE A 345 -2.99 24.65 7.48
C ILE A 345 -3.46 24.15 6.10
N GLY A 346 -4.76 23.85 5.95
CA GLY A 346 -5.30 23.25 4.75
C GLY A 346 -4.96 21.76 4.62
N PHE A 347 -5.02 21.23 3.41
CA PHE A 347 -4.83 19.79 3.13
C PHE A 347 -3.45 19.24 3.55
N ILE A 348 -2.44 20.09 3.68
CA ILE A 348 -1.09 19.69 4.11
C ILE A 348 -1.07 19.11 5.53
N ILE A 349 -2.08 19.42 6.36
CA ILE A 349 -2.20 18.81 7.68
C ILE A 349 -2.36 17.28 7.60
N ILE A 350 -2.94 16.74 6.53
CA ILE A 350 -3.19 15.30 6.39
C ILE A 350 -1.89 14.50 6.35
N PRO A 351 -0.90 14.80 5.49
CA PRO A 351 0.39 14.11 5.52
C PRO A 351 1.18 14.40 6.80
N ILE A 352 1.08 15.60 7.39
CA ILE A 352 1.69 15.92 8.68
C ILE A 352 1.11 15.03 9.78
N ALA A 353 -0.21 14.99 9.93
CA ALA A 353 -0.89 14.17 10.92
C ALA A 353 -0.60 12.68 10.73
N THR A 354 -0.51 12.23 9.48
CA THR A 354 -0.15 10.86 9.12
C THR A 354 1.26 10.52 9.59
N SER A 355 2.22 11.41 9.41
CA SER A 355 3.59 11.21 9.89
C SER A 355 3.67 11.22 11.41
N ILE A 356 3.03 12.19 12.08
CA ILE A 356 3.00 12.28 13.56
C ILE A 356 2.35 11.02 14.15
N SER A 357 1.20 10.62 13.65
CA SER A 357 0.49 9.44 14.16
C SER A 357 1.25 8.13 13.91
N SER A 358 2.05 8.07 12.85
CA SER A 358 2.89 6.91 12.56
C SER A 358 4.09 6.83 13.52
N TRP A 359 4.72 7.94 13.84
CA TRP A 359 5.75 7.99 14.87
C TRP A 359 5.18 7.64 16.25
N PHE A 360 4.02 8.18 16.60
CA PHE A 360 3.31 7.80 17.83
C PHE A 360 3.08 6.29 17.88
N ASN A 361 2.53 5.70 16.81
CA ASN A 361 2.29 4.25 16.70
C ASN A 361 3.58 3.44 16.93
N SER A 362 4.65 3.78 16.21
CA SER A 362 5.92 3.05 16.29
C SER A 362 6.56 3.14 17.69
N ILE A 363 6.50 4.32 18.32
CA ILE A 363 7.01 4.54 19.67
C ILE A 363 6.21 3.70 20.69
N ILE A 364 4.89 3.73 20.62
CA ILE A 364 4.05 2.95 21.54
C ILE A 364 4.26 1.45 21.36
N LEU A 365 4.32 0.96 20.10
CA LEU A 365 4.67 -0.45 19.84
C LEU A 365 6.01 -0.83 20.46
N PHE A 366 7.02 0.03 20.31
CA PHE A 366 8.34 -0.20 20.89
C PHE A 366 8.29 -0.25 22.42
N ILE A 367 7.60 0.70 23.10
CA ILE A 367 7.44 0.73 24.55
C ILE A 367 6.78 -0.58 25.03
N PHE A 368 5.71 -1.03 24.38
CA PHE A 368 5.03 -2.28 24.77
C PHE A 368 5.92 -3.51 24.54
N LEU A 369 6.72 -3.55 23.46
CA LEU A 369 7.69 -4.65 23.22
C LEU A 369 8.73 -4.70 24.33
N LYS A 370 9.26 -3.54 24.77
CA LYS A 370 10.25 -3.44 25.83
C LYS A 370 9.67 -3.84 27.18
N ASN A 371 8.49 -3.31 27.54
CA ASN A 371 7.85 -3.60 28.82
C ASN A 371 7.46 -5.08 28.99
N ARG A 372 7.22 -5.78 27.87
CA ARG A 372 6.91 -7.22 27.86
C ARG A 372 8.15 -8.10 27.67
N GLU A 373 9.35 -7.53 27.69
CA GLU A 373 10.62 -8.23 27.46
C GLU A 373 10.67 -9.01 26.13
N LEU A 374 9.87 -8.64 25.13
CA LEU A 374 9.80 -9.27 23.83
C LEU A 374 10.88 -8.78 22.88
N PHE A 375 11.58 -7.69 23.20
CA PHE A 375 12.61 -7.08 22.39
C PHE A 375 13.69 -6.43 23.25
N ASN A 376 14.97 -6.64 22.85
CA ASN A 376 16.11 -5.92 23.40
C ASN A 376 17.06 -5.49 22.29
N PHE A 377 17.70 -4.33 22.48
CA PHE A 377 18.77 -3.89 21.59
C PHE A 377 20.07 -4.69 21.84
N ASN A 378 20.80 -4.96 20.75
CA ASN A 378 22.19 -5.38 20.83
C ASN A 378 23.08 -4.12 20.78
N GLU A 379 24.21 -4.11 21.50
CA GLU A 379 25.18 -3.00 21.47
C GLU A 379 25.64 -2.64 20.06
N ILE A 380 25.82 -3.65 19.21
CA ILE A 380 26.22 -3.48 17.80
C ILE A 380 25.17 -2.70 17.00
N PHE A 381 23.90 -2.77 17.36
CA PHE A 381 22.82 -2.08 16.65
C PHE A 381 23.02 -0.56 16.63
N PHE A 382 23.35 0.05 17.76
CA PHE A 382 23.52 1.51 17.84
C PHE A 382 24.69 1.99 16.97
N VAL A 383 25.80 1.26 16.96
CA VAL A 383 26.94 1.57 16.09
C VAL A 383 26.55 1.50 14.61
N LYS A 384 25.82 0.46 14.22
CA LYS A 384 25.34 0.33 12.84
C LYS A 384 24.31 1.39 12.47
N PHE A 385 23.38 1.69 13.37
CA PHE A 385 22.37 2.74 13.16
C PHE A 385 23.04 4.08 12.90
N ILE A 386 24.03 4.48 13.73
CA ILE A 386 24.79 5.74 13.54
C ILE A 386 25.49 5.74 12.18
N LYS A 387 26.11 4.63 11.80
CA LYS A 387 26.77 4.50 10.48
C LYS A 387 25.77 4.66 9.32
N ILE A 388 24.60 4.00 9.41
CA ILE A 388 23.54 4.09 8.41
C ILE A 388 23.01 5.55 8.32
N LEU A 389 22.78 6.18 9.46
CA LEU A 389 22.34 7.58 9.52
C LEU A 389 23.37 8.52 8.87
N PHE A 390 24.64 8.34 9.21
CA PHE A 390 25.75 9.11 8.62
C PHE A 390 25.82 8.90 7.10
N ALA A 391 25.79 7.65 6.63
CA ALA A 391 25.78 7.36 5.19
C ALA A 391 24.58 8.00 4.48
N SER A 392 23.41 7.99 5.12
CA SER A 392 22.19 8.58 4.56
C SER A 392 22.26 10.09 4.47
N ILE A 393 22.85 10.77 5.47
CA ILE A 393 23.06 12.22 5.45
C ILE A 393 24.07 12.60 4.35
N PHE A 394 25.19 11.90 4.23
CA PHE A 394 26.17 12.15 3.18
C PHE A 394 25.59 11.92 1.78
N MET A 395 24.79 10.85 1.63
CA MET A 395 24.03 10.62 0.40
C MET A 395 23.08 11.79 0.11
N GLY A 396 22.41 12.32 1.14
CA GLY A 396 21.51 13.47 0.99
C GLY A 396 22.23 14.72 0.51
N ILE A 397 23.41 15.02 1.07
CA ILE A 397 24.27 16.15 0.63
C ILE A 397 24.69 15.95 -0.84
N PHE A 398 25.15 14.76 -1.20
CA PHE A 398 25.52 14.44 -2.58
C PHE A 398 24.33 14.51 -3.53
N PHE A 399 23.17 14.01 -3.12
CA PHE A 399 21.94 14.07 -3.89
C PHE A 399 21.49 15.52 -4.13
N ASN A 400 21.54 16.36 -3.11
CA ASN A 400 21.25 17.79 -3.23
C ASN A 400 22.23 18.51 -4.17
N PHE A 401 23.52 18.17 -4.08
CA PHE A 401 24.54 18.67 -5.02
C PHE A 401 24.19 18.30 -6.46
N LEU A 402 23.81 17.05 -6.73
CA LEU A 402 23.41 16.60 -8.07
C LEU A 402 22.14 17.32 -8.55
N LEU A 403 21.14 17.50 -7.68
CA LEU A 403 19.92 18.24 -8.04
C LEU A 403 20.24 19.68 -8.47
N ASN A 404 21.12 20.36 -7.76
CA ASN A 404 21.56 21.73 -8.10
C ASN A 404 22.42 21.75 -9.36
N TYR A 405 23.31 20.77 -9.55
CA TYR A 405 24.16 20.69 -10.74
C TYR A 405 23.34 20.47 -12.02
N PHE A 406 22.27 19.68 -11.94
CA PHE A 406 21.36 19.38 -13.05
C PHE A 406 20.08 20.24 -13.02
N GLU A 407 20.05 21.39 -12.32
CA GLU A 407 18.87 22.24 -12.15
C GLU A 407 18.23 22.64 -13.49
N ASN A 408 19.05 23.05 -14.47
CA ASN A 408 18.57 23.41 -15.80
C ASN A 408 17.88 22.26 -16.53
N GLN A 409 18.39 21.03 -16.40
CA GLN A 409 17.85 19.82 -17.01
C GLN A 409 16.61 19.29 -16.28
N LEU A 410 16.45 19.63 -15.00
CA LEU A 410 15.30 19.30 -14.18
C LEU A 410 14.21 20.36 -14.20
N SER A 411 14.42 21.47 -14.90
CA SER A 411 13.45 22.55 -14.99
C SER A 411 12.11 22.05 -15.54
N PHE A 412 11.01 22.72 -15.12
CA PHE A 412 9.65 22.28 -15.41
C PHE A 412 9.39 22.04 -16.91
N ASP A 413 9.96 22.89 -17.76
CA ASP A 413 9.68 22.91 -19.20
C ASP A 413 10.52 21.89 -20.01
N VAL A 414 11.46 21.18 -19.39
CA VAL A 414 12.32 20.19 -20.04
C VAL A 414 11.61 18.84 -20.16
N GLY A 415 11.41 18.37 -21.38
CA GLY A 415 10.69 17.12 -21.65
C GLY A 415 11.38 15.84 -21.15
N ILE A 416 12.71 15.83 -21.07
CA ILE A 416 13.53 14.66 -20.68
C ILE A 416 13.97 14.68 -19.20
N LYS A 417 13.40 15.55 -18.39
CA LYS A 417 13.76 15.71 -16.96
C LYS A 417 13.62 14.41 -16.16
N SER A 418 12.70 13.51 -16.54
CA SER A 418 12.55 12.19 -15.90
C SER A 418 13.79 11.29 -16.08
N MET A 419 14.49 11.39 -17.22
CA MET A 419 15.72 10.61 -17.45
C MET A 419 16.86 11.12 -16.56
N TYR A 420 17.01 12.46 -16.44
CA TYR A 420 17.99 13.05 -15.53
C TYR A 420 17.69 12.70 -14.07
N LEU A 421 16.42 12.72 -13.66
CA LEU A 421 16.06 12.30 -12.32
C LEU A 421 16.47 10.85 -12.05
N VAL A 422 16.19 9.92 -12.98
CA VAL A 422 16.61 8.51 -12.84
C VAL A 422 18.13 8.41 -12.70
N LEU A 423 18.89 9.14 -13.51
CA LEU A 423 20.34 9.18 -13.40
C LEU A 423 20.80 9.66 -12.00
N ILE A 424 20.23 10.75 -11.51
CA ILE A 424 20.57 11.32 -10.20
C ILE A 424 20.23 10.35 -9.06
N VAL A 425 19.05 9.71 -9.12
CA VAL A 425 18.64 8.69 -8.13
C VAL A 425 19.60 7.51 -8.14
N MET A 426 20.00 7.03 -9.32
CA MET A 426 20.95 5.91 -9.45
C MET A 426 22.34 6.29 -8.91
N LEU A 427 22.83 7.50 -9.22
CA LEU A 427 24.11 7.97 -8.69
C LEU A 427 24.06 8.14 -7.17
N GLY A 428 22.98 8.70 -6.63
CA GLY A 428 22.75 8.82 -5.18
C GLY A 428 22.73 7.45 -4.48
N LEU A 429 22.02 6.48 -5.07
CA LEU A 429 21.96 5.11 -4.55
C LEU A 429 23.35 4.44 -4.56
N LEU A 430 24.09 4.55 -5.66
CA LEU A 430 25.44 4.01 -5.77
C LEU A 430 26.37 4.64 -4.73
N PHE A 431 26.32 5.95 -4.57
CA PHE A 431 27.11 6.67 -3.58
C PHE A 431 26.77 6.19 -2.15
N TYR A 432 25.49 6.05 -1.83
CA TYR A 432 25.05 5.49 -0.54
C TYR A 432 25.61 4.11 -0.28
N LEU A 433 25.52 3.21 -1.26
CA LEU A 433 26.03 1.84 -1.14
C LEU A 433 27.55 1.81 -0.96
N ILE A 434 28.28 2.67 -1.67
CA ILE A 434 29.74 2.81 -1.54
C ILE A 434 30.10 3.26 -0.12
N ILE A 435 29.45 4.31 0.39
CA ILE A 435 29.70 4.77 1.76
C ILE A 435 29.41 3.65 2.76
N CYS A 436 28.24 3.01 2.66
CA CYS A 436 27.87 1.91 3.55
C CYS A 436 28.89 0.76 3.54
N TYR A 437 29.46 0.47 2.39
CA TYR A 437 30.52 -0.54 2.25
C TYR A 437 31.83 -0.10 2.93
N VAL A 438 32.28 1.13 2.68
CA VAL A 438 33.54 1.70 3.23
C VAL A 438 33.48 1.76 4.76
N ILE A 439 32.40 2.29 5.33
CA ILE A 439 32.25 2.43 6.79
C ILE A 439 31.81 1.11 7.46
N LYS A 440 31.64 0.03 6.69
CA LYS A 440 31.15 -1.27 7.16
C LYS A 440 29.81 -1.15 7.93
N ALA A 441 28.91 -0.31 7.42
CA ALA A 441 27.56 -0.18 7.97
C ALA A 441 26.71 -1.41 7.65
N PHE A 442 26.95 -2.01 6.48
CA PHE A 442 26.21 -3.14 5.96
C PHE A 442 27.12 -4.09 5.16
N LYS A 443 26.95 -5.40 5.35
CA LYS A 443 27.66 -6.42 4.59
C LYS A 443 26.70 -7.09 3.60
N ILE A 444 27.15 -7.42 2.39
CA ILE A 444 26.34 -8.13 1.38
C ILE A 444 25.81 -9.47 1.94
N SER A 445 26.59 -10.12 2.84
CA SER A 445 26.13 -11.31 3.58
C SER A 445 24.92 -11.04 4.46
N ASP A 446 24.65 -9.77 4.81
CA ASP A 446 23.54 -9.38 5.66
C ASP A 446 22.21 -9.40 4.92
N ILE A 447 22.21 -9.30 3.57
CA ILE A 447 21.02 -9.47 2.72
C ILE A 447 20.59 -10.95 2.66
N LYS A 448 21.58 -11.86 2.70
CA LYS A 448 21.30 -13.29 2.75
C LYS A 448 20.95 -13.66 4.19
N LEU A 449 19.66 -13.59 4.53
CA LEU A 449 19.11 -14.13 5.79
C LEU A 449 19.21 -15.69 5.80
N LYS A 450 20.37 -16.24 5.42
CA LYS A 450 20.66 -17.66 5.60
C LYS A 450 21.10 -17.88 7.05
N TYR A 451 20.20 -18.41 7.85
CA TYR A 451 20.48 -18.92 9.20
C TYR A 451 20.18 -20.40 9.33
#